data_6fcb5ba5bf389c28c1b28f16570ebb4e
#
_entry.id   6fcb5ba5bf389c28c1b28f16570ebb4e
#
_cell.length_a   1.000
_cell.length_b   1.000
_cell.length_c   1.000
_cell.angle_alpha   90.00
_cell.angle_beta   90.00
_cell.angle_gamma   90.00
#
_symmetry.space_group_name_H-M   'P 1'
#
loop_
_entity.id
_entity.type
_entity.pdbx_description
1 polymer ?
#
loop_
_entity_poly.entity_id
_entity_poly.type
_entity_poly.pdbx_seq_one_letter_code
_entity_poly.pdbx_strand_id
1 'polypeptide(L)'
;LAINLVLAGCRPSYAPVVRAALLAVSSSHFNLNGVQSTTHMAAPLLVVNGPVRHAIGLNSGANVFGSGYRANATIGRAIRLVLLNVGGAWPGELDKSTIGHPGKYTFCIGENEEASPWAPYHVEQGYRTDDSTVFCIAAEGPHSVTNHVANDPEGVLDSIASAMSTIAHNNAVSSGSCAVVIGPEHAETIVSKQWTKSDVRNYLWENTT
;
A
#
# COMPACT_ATOMS: atom_id res chain seq x y z
N LEU A 1 -17.83 -1.39 -15.11
CA LEU A 1 -17.42 -1.27 -13.70
C LEU A 1 -18.41 -1.96 -12.77
N ALA A 2 -19.71 -1.64 -12.79
CA ALA A 2 -20.73 -2.16 -11.85
C ALA A 2 -20.73 -3.69 -11.74
N ILE A 3 -20.65 -4.42 -12.86
CA ILE A 3 -20.58 -5.89 -12.88
C ILE A 3 -19.38 -6.39 -12.05
N ASN A 4 -18.20 -5.81 -12.22
CA ASN A 4 -17.00 -6.23 -11.49
C ASN A 4 -17.09 -5.90 -9.98
N LEU A 5 -17.77 -4.79 -9.61
CA LEU A 5 -18.05 -4.48 -8.22
C LEU A 5 -18.95 -5.54 -7.57
N VAL A 6 -20.02 -5.95 -8.26
CA VAL A 6 -20.92 -7.01 -7.78
C VAL A 6 -20.18 -8.35 -7.67
N LEU A 7 -19.44 -8.73 -8.68
CA LEU A 7 -18.64 -9.95 -8.68
C LEU A 7 -17.59 -9.98 -7.57
N ALA A 8 -17.01 -8.82 -7.23
CA ALA A 8 -16.08 -8.68 -6.11
C ALA A 8 -16.78 -8.75 -4.74
N GLY A 9 -18.09 -8.56 -4.67
CA GLY A 9 -18.85 -8.48 -3.43
C GLY A 9 -18.86 -7.09 -2.77
N CYS A 10 -18.58 -6.03 -3.53
CA CYS A 10 -18.62 -4.66 -3.05
C CYS A 10 -20.04 -4.22 -2.66
N ARG A 11 -20.14 -3.37 -1.64
CA ARG A 11 -21.34 -2.57 -1.38
C ARG A 11 -21.38 -1.38 -2.33
N PRO A 12 -22.58 -0.83 -2.65
CA PRO A 12 -22.69 0.36 -3.50
C PRO A 12 -21.87 1.55 -3.00
N SER A 13 -21.77 1.73 -1.67
CA SER A 13 -20.98 2.79 -1.03
C SER A 13 -19.46 2.70 -1.30
N TYR A 14 -18.95 1.57 -1.79
CA TYR A 14 -17.52 1.41 -2.13
C TYR A 14 -17.19 1.92 -3.55
N ALA A 15 -18.20 2.14 -4.38
CA ALA A 15 -18.02 2.52 -5.78
C ALA A 15 -17.18 3.81 -5.98
N PRO A 16 -17.33 4.87 -5.18
CA PRO A 16 -16.47 6.04 -5.29
C PRO A 16 -14.99 5.74 -5.07
N VAL A 17 -14.67 4.90 -4.07
CA VAL A 17 -13.29 4.50 -3.76
C VAL A 17 -12.70 3.65 -4.89
N VAL A 18 -13.46 2.68 -5.41
CA VAL A 18 -13.00 1.86 -6.54
C VAL A 18 -12.79 2.72 -7.80
N ARG A 19 -13.65 3.72 -8.04
CA ARG A 19 -13.48 4.66 -9.14
C ARG A 19 -12.20 5.49 -8.99
N ALA A 20 -11.94 6.02 -7.80
CA ALA A 20 -10.71 6.76 -7.51
C ALA A 20 -9.47 5.88 -7.68
N ALA A 21 -9.52 4.63 -7.21
CA ALA A 21 -8.45 3.65 -7.40
C ALA A 21 -8.18 3.35 -8.87
N LEU A 22 -9.21 3.19 -9.70
CA LEU A 22 -9.06 2.99 -11.14
C LEU A 22 -8.42 4.20 -11.82
N LEU A 23 -8.76 5.42 -11.42
CA LEU A 23 -8.10 6.63 -11.93
C LEU A 23 -6.62 6.66 -11.55
N ALA A 24 -6.30 6.31 -10.30
CA ALA A 24 -4.92 6.25 -9.81
C ALA A 24 -4.08 5.23 -10.58
N VAL A 25 -4.55 3.99 -10.73
CA VAL A 25 -3.80 2.94 -11.46
C VAL A 25 -3.72 3.20 -12.96
N SER A 26 -4.64 3.98 -13.52
CA SER A 26 -4.64 4.35 -14.94
C SER A 26 -3.77 5.58 -15.24
N SER A 27 -3.21 6.22 -14.22
CA SER A 27 -2.30 7.36 -14.43
C SER A 27 -0.99 6.91 -15.10
N SER A 28 -0.38 7.77 -15.88
CA SER A 28 0.90 7.49 -16.54
C SER A 28 2.03 7.19 -15.55
N HIS A 29 1.98 7.81 -14.36
CA HIS A 29 2.96 7.60 -13.30
C HIS A 29 2.92 6.20 -12.69
N PHE A 30 1.76 5.53 -12.70
CA PHE A 30 1.65 4.16 -12.18
C PHE A 30 2.22 3.12 -13.14
N ASN A 31 2.28 3.41 -14.44
CA ASN A 31 2.75 2.48 -15.46
C ASN A 31 2.02 1.12 -15.42
N LEU A 32 0.69 1.13 -15.44
CA LEU A 32 -0.13 -0.07 -15.29
C LEU A 32 0.28 -1.21 -16.24
N ASN A 33 0.57 -0.88 -17.50
CA ASN A 33 0.98 -1.90 -18.48
C ASN A 33 2.27 -2.59 -18.07
N GLY A 34 3.29 -1.85 -17.63
CA GLY A 34 4.54 -2.41 -17.10
C GLY A 34 4.31 -3.27 -15.87
N VAL A 35 3.46 -2.81 -14.94
CA VAL A 35 3.11 -3.57 -13.73
C VAL A 35 2.40 -4.89 -14.05
N GLN A 36 1.55 -4.95 -15.08
CA GLN A 36 0.88 -6.20 -15.47
C GLN A 36 1.80 -7.11 -16.29
N SER A 37 2.60 -6.58 -17.19
CA SER A 37 3.41 -7.37 -18.15
C SER A 37 4.78 -7.79 -17.63
N THR A 38 5.19 -7.34 -16.45
CA THR A 38 6.45 -7.76 -15.84
C THR A 38 6.40 -9.21 -15.34
N THR A 39 7.53 -9.91 -15.40
CA THR A 39 7.71 -11.21 -14.73
C THR A 39 7.82 -11.07 -13.22
N HIS A 40 8.10 -9.87 -12.73
CA HIS A 40 8.13 -9.51 -11.32
C HIS A 40 6.74 -9.63 -10.66
N MET A 41 6.71 -10.00 -9.39
CA MET A 41 5.45 -10.21 -8.66
C MET A 41 4.85 -8.92 -8.10
N ALA A 42 4.72 -7.88 -8.88
CA ALA A 42 4.09 -6.62 -8.45
C ALA A 42 2.57 -6.66 -8.57
N ALA A 43 1.88 -6.06 -7.60
CA ALA A 43 0.44 -5.85 -7.61
C ALA A 43 0.09 -4.43 -7.15
N PRO A 44 -1.03 -3.85 -7.63
CA PRO A 44 -1.50 -2.56 -7.14
C PRO A 44 -1.91 -2.63 -5.67
N LEU A 45 -1.13 -2.02 -4.78
CA LEU A 45 -1.52 -1.74 -3.40
C LEU A 45 -2.26 -0.42 -3.36
N LEU A 46 -3.48 -0.45 -2.84
CA LEU A 46 -4.31 0.72 -2.60
C LEU A 46 -4.19 1.15 -1.14
N VAL A 47 -3.88 2.41 -0.90
CA VAL A 47 -3.94 3.02 0.43
C VAL A 47 -5.02 4.09 0.41
N VAL A 48 -6.02 3.93 1.28
CA VAL A 48 -7.16 4.83 1.37
C VAL A 48 -6.99 5.76 2.57
N ASN A 49 -7.19 7.04 2.35
CA ASN A 49 -7.10 8.11 3.35
C ASN A 49 -8.41 8.87 3.49
N GLY A 50 -8.54 9.55 4.62
CA GLY A 50 -9.64 10.47 4.92
C GLY A 50 -10.90 9.80 5.46
N PRO A 51 -11.98 10.58 5.64
CA PRO A 51 -13.19 10.16 6.32
C PRO A 51 -13.91 8.97 5.68
N VAL A 52 -13.72 8.71 4.38
CA VAL A 52 -14.33 7.58 3.69
C VAL A 52 -13.99 6.24 4.33
N ARG A 53 -12.82 6.10 4.95
CA ARG A 53 -12.40 4.87 5.67
C ARG A 53 -13.46 4.46 6.69
N HIS A 54 -13.89 5.38 7.54
CA HIS A 54 -14.92 5.14 8.55
C HIS A 54 -16.30 4.95 7.92
N ALA A 55 -16.67 5.78 6.94
CA ALA A 55 -17.97 5.73 6.30
C ALA A 55 -18.27 4.38 5.64
N ILE A 56 -17.26 3.67 5.17
CA ILE A 56 -17.41 2.37 4.50
C ILE A 56 -16.96 1.18 5.36
N GLY A 57 -16.45 1.41 6.57
CA GLY A 57 -15.92 0.38 7.45
C GLY A 57 -14.63 -0.27 6.89
N LEU A 58 -13.76 0.54 6.30
CA LEU A 58 -12.47 0.09 5.81
C LEU A 58 -11.48 0.05 6.97
N ASN A 59 -10.78 -1.07 7.15
CA ASN A 59 -9.80 -1.25 8.21
C ASN A 59 -8.50 -0.49 7.92
N SER A 60 -8.03 0.23 8.93
CA SER A 60 -6.74 0.89 8.97
C SER A 60 -5.90 0.50 10.20
N GLY A 61 -6.42 -0.37 11.07
CA GLY A 61 -5.81 -0.78 12.32
C GLY A 61 -5.23 -2.20 12.30
N ALA A 62 -5.42 -2.92 13.38
CA ALA A 62 -4.89 -4.28 13.54
C ALA A 62 -5.28 -5.19 12.37
N ASN A 63 -4.32 -6.02 11.95
CA ASN A 63 -4.48 -6.96 10.84
C ASN A 63 -4.86 -6.28 9.50
N VAL A 64 -4.34 -5.07 9.24
CA VAL A 64 -4.71 -4.24 8.09
C VAL A 64 -4.47 -4.91 6.73
N PHE A 65 -3.45 -5.76 6.61
CA PHE A 65 -3.19 -6.57 5.41
C PHE A 65 -3.90 -7.93 5.40
N GLY A 66 -4.57 -8.27 6.49
CA GLY A 66 -5.18 -9.57 6.68
C GLY A 66 -6.66 -9.61 6.36
N SER A 67 -7.30 -10.70 6.78
CA SER A 67 -8.72 -10.95 6.60
C SER A 67 -9.59 -10.27 7.66
N GLY A 68 -10.92 -10.31 7.44
CA GLY A 68 -11.92 -9.86 8.43
C GLY A 68 -12.70 -8.61 8.03
N TYR A 69 -12.23 -7.86 7.05
CA TYR A 69 -12.86 -6.60 6.66
C TYR A 69 -13.32 -6.62 5.21
N ARG A 70 -14.64 -6.52 5.01
CA ARG A 70 -15.25 -6.61 3.69
C ARG A 70 -14.77 -5.51 2.75
N ALA A 71 -14.65 -4.27 3.22
CA ALA A 71 -14.25 -3.15 2.37
C ALA A 71 -12.86 -3.37 1.79
N ASN A 72 -11.85 -3.69 2.64
CA ASN A 72 -10.49 -3.98 2.20
C ASN A 72 -10.47 -5.13 1.18
N ALA A 73 -11.11 -6.25 1.52
CA ALA A 73 -11.12 -7.44 0.68
C ALA A 73 -11.77 -7.19 -0.69
N THR A 74 -12.94 -6.53 -0.71
CA THR A 74 -13.72 -6.42 -1.95
C THR A 74 -13.30 -5.24 -2.83
N ILE A 75 -12.79 -4.15 -2.27
CA ILE A 75 -12.26 -3.02 -3.05
C ILE A 75 -11.02 -3.45 -3.83
N GLY A 76 -10.05 -4.06 -3.19
CA GLY A 76 -8.87 -4.58 -3.87
C GLY A 76 -9.24 -5.65 -4.91
N ARG A 77 -10.17 -6.56 -4.57
CA ARG A 77 -10.69 -7.58 -5.49
C ARG A 77 -11.37 -6.96 -6.72
N ALA A 78 -12.12 -5.86 -6.55
CA ALA A 78 -12.77 -5.18 -7.67
C ALA A 78 -11.76 -4.64 -8.68
N ILE A 79 -10.65 -4.06 -8.22
CA ILE A 79 -9.56 -3.61 -9.10
C ILE A 79 -9.00 -4.82 -9.88
N ARG A 80 -8.70 -5.92 -9.21
CA ARG A 80 -8.18 -7.12 -9.91
C ARG A 80 -9.17 -7.63 -10.97
N LEU A 81 -10.46 -7.67 -10.66
CA LEU A 81 -11.46 -8.12 -11.62
C LEU A 81 -11.61 -7.17 -12.82
N VAL A 82 -11.47 -5.86 -12.61
CA VAL A 82 -11.44 -4.90 -13.72
C VAL A 82 -10.20 -5.13 -14.60
N LEU A 83 -9.03 -5.32 -14.00
CA LEU A 83 -7.81 -5.62 -14.75
C LEU A 83 -7.93 -6.91 -15.57
N LEU A 84 -8.58 -7.94 -15.04
CA LEU A 84 -8.86 -9.20 -15.76
C LEU A 84 -9.88 -9.02 -16.89
N ASN A 85 -11.07 -8.55 -16.53
CA ASN A 85 -12.26 -8.63 -17.40
C ASN A 85 -12.33 -7.48 -18.41
N VAL A 86 -11.67 -6.35 -18.13
CA VAL A 86 -11.65 -5.17 -19.00
C VAL A 86 -10.25 -4.95 -19.57
N GLY A 87 -9.24 -5.09 -18.73
CA GLY A 87 -7.84 -4.87 -19.13
C GLY A 87 -7.18 -6.07 -19.82
N GLY A 88 -7.81 -7.23 -19.81
CA GLY A 88 -7.23 -8.46 -20.41
C GLY A 88 -6.02 -9.01 -19.66
N ALA A 89 -5.82 -8.62 -18.40
CA ALA A 89 -4.66 -9.01 -17.59
C ALA A 89 -4.81 -10.46 -17.06
N TRP A 90 -5.04 -11.41 -17.97
CA TRP A 90 -5.10 -12.83 -17.65
C TRP A 90 -3.71 -13.40 -17.38
N PRO A 91 -3.57 -14.28 -16.38
CA PRO A 91 -2.30 -14.96 -16.11
C PRO A 91 -1.79 -15.73 -17.33
N GLY A 92 -0.51 -15.51 -17.64
CA GLY A 92 0.14 -16.11 -18.82
C GLY A 92 -0.10 -15.35 -20.14
N GLU A 93 -1.09 -14.45 -20.20
CA GLU A 93 -1.35 -13.59 -21.36
C GLU A 93 -0.71 -12.21 -21.15
N LEU A 94 -1.42 -11.23 -20.59
CA LEU A 94 -0.86 -9.93 -20.24
C LEU A 94 -0.23 -9.94 -18.85
N ASP A 95 -0.80 -10.65 -17.86
CA ASP A 95 -0.16 -10.84 -16.56
C ASP A 95 0.96 -11.87 -16.67
N LYS A 96 2.20 -11.40 -16.76
CA LYS A 96 3.40 -12.21 -16.93
C LYS A 96 4.12 -12.58 -15.63
N SER A 97 3.55 -12.25 -14.49
CA SER A 97 4.17 -12.53 -13.19
C SER A 97 4.51 -14.02 -13.06
N THR A 98 5.78 -14.35 -12.79
CA THR A 98 6.24 -15.75 -12.75
C THR A 98 5.61 -16.51 -11.59
N ILE A 99 5.61 -15.91 -10.38
CA ILE A 99 5.10 -16.56 -9.17
C ILE A 99 3.79 -15.90 -8.74
N GLY A 100 3.72 -14.57 -8.82
CA GLY A 100 2.67 -13.77 -8.19
C GLY A 100 2.77 -13.78 -6.67
N HIS A 101 1.79 -13.16 -6.00
CA HIS A 101 1.63 -13.19 -4.54
C HIS A 101 0.16 -12.93 -4.18
N PRO A 102 -0.26 -13.17 -2.92
CA PRO A 102 -1.66 -13.02 -2.51
C PRO A 102 -2.26 -11.62 -2.74
N GLY A 103 -1.47 -10.54 -2.74
CA GLY A 103 -1.94 -9.19 -3.10
C GLY A 103 -2.49 -9.07 -4.52
N LYS A 104 -2.19 -10.02 -5.40
CA LYS A 104 -2.82 -10.09 -6.73
C LYS A 104 -4.29 -10.52 -6.69
N TYR A 105 -4.77 -11.09 -5.58
CA TYR A 105 -6.20 -11.33 -5.37
C TYR A 105 -6.91 -10.09 -4.87
N THR A 106 -6.32 -9.41 -3.89
CA THR A 106 -6.82 -8.18 -3.26
C THR A 106 -5.68 -7.51 -2.50
N PHE A 107 -5.54 -6.19 -2.61
CA PHE A 107 -4.48 -5.46 -1.93
C PHE A 107 -4.95 -4.03 -1.65
N CYS A 108 -5.62 -3.83 -0.51
CA CYS A 108 -6.21 -2.55 -0.14
C CYS A 108 -6.21 -2.38 1.37
N ILE A 109 -5.65 -1.27 1.83
CA ILE A 109 -5.56 -0.90 3.24
C ILE A 109 -6.03 0.53 3.45
N GLY A 110 -6.33 0.90 4.71
CA GLY A 110 -6.41 2.30 5.14
C GLY A 110 -5.13 2.71 5.87
N GLU A 111 -4.75 3.97 5.80
CA GLU A 111 -3.77 4.55 6.72
C GLU A 111 -4.41 4.74 8.10
N ASN A 112 -3.72 4.37 9.17
CA ASN A 112 -4.19 4.56 10.54
C ASN A 112 -3.89 6.00 11.00
N GLU A 113 -4.68 6.94 10.49
CA GLU A 113 -4.47 8.38 10.71
C GLU A 113 -4.64 8.77 12.18
N GLU A 114 -5.51 8.07 12.89
CA GLU A 114 -5.84 8.34 14.29
C GLU A 114 -4.72 7.94 15.26
N ALA A 115 -3.97 6.90 14.92
CA ALA A 115 -2.83 6.45 15.72
C ALA A 115 -1.49 6.96 15.17
N SER A 116 -1.47 7.63 14.01
CA SER A 116 -0.25 8.18 13.45
C SER A 116 0.17 9.45 14.21
N PRO A 117 1.43 9.53 14.67
CA PRO A 117 1.93 10.77 15.27
C PRO A 117 2.27 11.84 14.22
N TRP A 118 2.21 11.50 12.94
CA TRP A 118 2.50 12.39 11.82
C TRP A 118 1.24 12.75 11.04
N ALA A 119 1.32 13.81 10.25
CA ALA A 119 0.26 14.15 9.31
C ALA A 119 -0.06 12.97 8.37
N PRO A 120 -1.34 12.70 8.06
CA PRO A 120 -1.72 11.68 7.09
C PRO A 120 -1.08 11.91 5.72
N TYR A 121 -0.84 10.83 4.98
CA TYR A 121 -0.14 10.90 3.69
C TYR A 121 -0.83 11.85 2.69
N HIS A 122 -2.17 11.82 2.62
CA HIS A 122 -2.89 12.72 1.72
C HIS A 122 -2.70 14.21 2.07
N VAL A 123 -2.59 14.53 3.38
CA VAL A 123 -2.33 15.91 3.83
C VAL A 123 -0.91 16.35 3.42
N GLU A 124 0.08 15.46 3.52
CA GLU A 124 1.43 15.72 3.01
C GLU A 124 1.44 15.99 1.50
N GLN A 125 0.51 15.40 0.76
CA GLN A 125 0.35 15.62 -0.68
C GLN A 125 -0.48 16.88 -1.02
N GLY A 126 -0.83 17.70 -0.02
CA GLY A 126 -1.52 18.97 -0.20
C GLY A 126 -3.04 18.88 -0.23
N TYR A 127 -3.63 17.73 0.09
CA TYR A 127 -5.08 17.59 0.28
C TYR A 127 -5.48 18.08 1.68
N ARG A 128 -6.75 18.41 1.84
CA ARG A 128 -7.30 18.78 3.15
C ARG A 128 -7.50 17.53 4.01
N THR A 129 -7.52 17.70 5.32
CA THR A 129 -7.76 16.61 6.27
C THR A 129 -9.13 15.93 6.11
N ASP A 130 -10.13 16.66 5.61
CA ASP A 130 -11.48 16.16 5.34
C ASP A 130 -11.66 15.61 3.92
N ASP A 131 -10.66 15.70 3.07
CA ASP A 131 -10.66 15.04 1.76
C ASP A 131 -10.43 13.54 1.91
N SER A 132 -11.08 12.77 1.05
CA SER A 132 -10.84 11.33 0.95
C SER A 132 -10.10 11.00 -0.33
N THR A 133 -8.99 10.29 -0.20
CA THR A 133 -8.11 9.98 -1.33
C THR A 133 -7.78 8.50 -1.42
N VAL A 134 -7.32 8.08 -2.59
CA VAL A 134 -6.71 6.76 -2.82
C VAL A 134 -5.34 6.97 -3.44
N PHE A 135 -4.33 6.51 -2.75
CA PHE A 135 -2.98 6.37 -3.28
C PHE A 135 -2.77 4.94 -3.80
N CYS A 136 -2.00 4.79 -4.86
CA CYS A 136 -1.69 3.48 -5.42
C CYS A 136 -0.19 3.35 -5.70
N ILE A 137 0.39 2.23 -5.27
CA ILE A 137 1.76 1.85 -5.55
C ILE A 137 1.81 0.41 -6.06
N ALA A 138 2.71 0.12 -6.99
CA ALA A 138 3.02 -1.25 -7.40
C ALA A 138 3.91 -1.89 -6.33
N ALA A 139 3.41 -2.90 -5.64
CA ALA A 139 4.10 -3.50 -4.50
C ALA A 139 4.17 -5.02 -4.60
N GLU A 140 5.24 -5.58 -4.03
CA GLU A 140 5.34 -6.99 -3.68
C GLU A 140 4.48 -7.32 -2.45
N GLY A 141 4.45 -8.58 -2.05
CA GLY A 141 3.88 -8.98 -0.77
C GLY A 141 4.64 -8.32 0.40
N PRO A 142 3.95 -7.93 1.47
CA PRO A 142 4.60 -7.32 2.62
C PRO A 142 5.69 -8.23 3.21
N HIS A 143 6.88 -7.67 3.43
CA HIS A 143 7.93 -8.30 4.23
C HIS A 143 7.82 -7.81 5.66
N SER A 144 7.70 -8.75 6.61
CA SER A 144 7.59 -8.40 8.04
C SER A 144 8.96 -8.16 8.62
N VAL A 145 9.17 -6.98 9.19
CA VAL A 145 10.37 -6.62 9.96
C VAL A 145 10.00 -6.54 11.43
N THR A 146 10.78 -7.20 12.27
CA THR A 146 10.52 -7.30 13.70
C THR A 146 11.67 -6.70 14.49
N ASN A 147 11.36 -5.79 15.41
CA ASN A 147 12.28 -5.31 16.42
C ASN A 147 11.51 -5.13 17.75
N HIS A 148 11.88 -5.88 18.77
CA HIS A 148 11.27 -5.83 20.11
C HIS A 148 12.22 -5.26 21.18
N VAL A 149 13.39 -4.75 20.76
CA VAL A 149 14.46 -4.38 21.69
C VAL A 149 14.77 -2.89 21.60
N ALA A 150 14.70 -2.32 20.40
CA ALA A 150 15.03 -0.92 20.18
C ALA A 150 14.05 0.02 20.90
N ASN A 151 14.60 1.03 21.56
CA ASN A 151 13.87 2.07 22.27
C ASN A 151 14.23 3.49 21.76
N ASP A 152 14.83 3.56 20.58
CA ASP A 152 15.20 4.77 19.87
C ASP A 152 14.90 4.65 18.36
N PRO A 153 14.82 5.77 17.65
CA PRO A 153 14.51 5.81 16.21
C PRO A 153 15.51 5.01 15.39
N GLU A 154 16.79 5.18 15.65
CA GLU A 154 17.89 4.58 14.90
C GLU A 154 17.77 3.05 14.95
N GLY A 155 17.64 2.46 16.14
CA GLY A 155 17.55 1.01 16.29
C GLY A 155 16.31 0.41 15.63
N VAL A 156 15.19 1.12 15.60
CA VAL A 156 13.99 0.69 14.85
C VAL A 156 14.26 0.74 13.35
N LEU A 157 14.81 1.86 12.88
CA LEU A 157 15.02 2.10 11.45
C LEU A 157 16.17 1.27 10.86
N ASP A 158 17.19 0.94 11.64
CA ASP A 158 18.27 0.03 11.24
C ASP A 158 17.75 -1.36 10.86
N SER A 159 16.76 -1.86 11.61
CA SER A 159 16.13 -3.13 11.29
C SER A 159 15.37 -3.07 9.95
N ILE A 160 14.70 -1.96 9.67
CA ILE A 160 13.99 -1.72 8.42
C ILE A 160 15.00 -1.55 7.28
N ALA A 161 16.03 -0.71 7.47
CA ALA A 161 17.08 -0.48 6.48
C ALA A 161 17.81 -1.77 6.10
N SER A 162 18.16 -2.59 7.09
CA SER A 162 18.78 -3.90 6.88
C SER A 162 17.90 -4.83 6.04
N ALA A 163 16.60 -4.86 6.28
CA ALA A 163 15.66 -5.64 5.48
C ALA A 163 15.54 -5.11 4.04
N MET A 164 15.53 -3.78 3.88
CA MET A 164 15.44 -3.12 2.57
C MET A 164 16.69 -3.31 1.70
N SER A 165 17.87 -3.42 2.31
CA SER A 165 19.17 -3.54 1.65
C SER A 165 19.73 -4.98 1.58
N THR A 166 18.90 -5.99 1.90
CA THR A 166 19.32 -7.40 1.82
C THR A 166 19.78 -7.75 0.40
N ILE A 167 20.92 -8.44 0.30
CA ILE A 167 21.52 -8.85 -0.97
C ILE A 167 20.51 -9.64 -1.81
N ALA A 168 20.44 -9.30 -3.10
CA ALA A 168 19.49 -9.85 -4.08
C ALA A 168 18.00 -9.54 -3.82
N HIS A 169 17.69 -8.70 -2.87
CA HIS A 169 16.35 -8.13 -2.76
C HIS A 169 16.13 -7.11 -3.89
N ASN A 170 14.90 -7.00 -4.40
CA ASN A 170 14.61 -6.10 -5.52
C ASN A 170 14.94 -4.64 -5.21
N ASN A 171 14.75 -4.19 -3.98
CA ASN A 171 15.11 -2.84 -3.55
C ASN A 171 16.63 -2.56 -3.65
N ALA A 172 17.46 -3.60 -3.52
CA ALA A 172 18.92 -3.48 -3.58
C ALA A 172 19.49 -3.56 -5.01
N VAL A 173 18.70 -4.05 -5.98
CA VAL A 173 19.19 -4.29 -7.37
C VAL A 173 18.50 -3.42 -8.42
N SER A 174 17.41 -2.75 -8.09
CA SER A 174 16.67 -1.86 -9.00
C SER A 174 16.25 -0.59 -8.31
N SER A 175 16.20 0.51 -9.07
CA SER A 175 15.60 1.76 -8.59
C SER A 175 14.08 1.63 -8.54
N GLY A 176 13.47 2.21 -7.51
CA GLY A 176 12.02 2.21 -7.36
C GLY A 176 11.57 2.89 -6.08
N SER A 177 10.26 2.87 -5.83
CA SER A 177 9.68 3.36 -4.59
C SER A 177 9.46 2.20 -3.63
N CYS A 178 9.73 2.41 -2.35
CA CYS A 178 9.42 1.46 -1.29
C CYS A 178 8.31 2.02 -0.39
N ALA A 179 7.31 1.20 -0.08
CA ALA A 179 6.30 1.53 0.92
C ALA A 179 6.72 0.94 2.27
N VAL A 180 6.96 1.79 3.25
CA VAL A 180 7.24 1.38 4.63
C VAL A 180 5.98 1.61 5.47
N VAL A 181 5.48 0.54 6.08
CA VAL A 181 4.31 0.57 6.97
C VAL A 181 4.78 0.33 8.39
N ILE A 182 4.67 1.34 9.23
CA ILE A 182 5.18 1.33 10.60
C ILE A 182 4.01 1.13 11.56
N GLY A 183 4.15 0.17 12.48
CA GLY A 183 3.18 -0.05 13.54
C GLY A 183 3.15 1.12 14.53
N PRO A 184 2.01 1.39 15.20
CA PRO A 184 1.85 2.54 16.09
C PRO A 184 2.94 2.61 17.18
N GLU A 185 3.28 1.51 17.81
CA GLU A 185 4.29 1.46 18.87
C GLU A 185 5.69 1.86 18.37
N HIS A 186 6.08 1.42 17.17
CA HIS A 186 7.34 1.82 16.57
C HIS A 186 7.29 3.30 16.13
N ALA A 187 6.14 3.78 15.65
CA ALA A 187 5.96 5.18 15.31
C ALA A 187 6.10 6.09 16.56
N GLU A 188 5.53 5.68 17.70
CA GLU A 188 5.70 6.37 18.99
C GLU A 188 7.17 6.38 19.43
N THR A 189 7.89 5.27 19.28
CA THR A 189 9.32 5.20 19.57
C THR A 189 10.11 6.19 18.72
N ILE A 190 9.82 6.28 17.43
CA ILE A 190 10.49 7.17 16.51
C ILE A 190 10.25 8.66 16.89
N VAL A 191 9.01 9.04 17.16
CA VAL A 191 8.70 10.44 17.52
C VAL A 191 9.13 10.82 18.92
N SER A 192 9.46 9.87 19.80
CA SER A 192 9.98 10.16 21.15
C SER A 192 11.24 11.04 21.12
N LYS A 193 11.99 11.02 20.01
CA LYS A 193 13.14 11.88 19.71
C LYS A 193 12.79 13.03 18.74
N GLN A 194 11.50 13.33 18.54
CA GLN A 194 10.99 14.40 17.67
C GLN A 194 11.30 14.19 16.17
N TRP A 195 11.51 12.96 15.73
CA TRP A 195 11.75 12.64 14.32
C TRP A 195 10.48 12.85 13.50
N THR A 196 10.64 13.58 12.41
CA THR A 196 9.59 13.78 11.40
C THR A 196 9.57 12.62 10.40
N LYS A 197 8.50 12.53 9.60
CA LYS A 197 8.50 11.59 8.44
C LYS A 197 9.66 11.86 7.48
N SER A 198 10.10 13.11 7.36
CA SER A 198 11.24 13.47 6.51
C SER A 198 12.54 12.89 7.06
N ASP A 199 12.74 12.97 8.38
CA ASP A 199 13.92 12.38 9.02
C ASP A 199 13.95 10.87 8.84
N VAL A 200 12.80 10.19 8.98
CA VAL A 200 12.66 8.75 8.71
C VAL A 200 13.04 8.41 7.27
N ARG A 201 12.51 9.17 6.29
CA ARG A 201 12.83 8.94 4.87
C ARG A 201 14.30 9.14 4.57
N ASN A 202 14.89 10.22 5.10
CA ASN A 202 16.30 10.53 4.90
C ASN A 202 17.19 9.44 5.51
N TYR A 203 16.90 9.04 6.74
CA TYR A 203 17.64 7.98 7.41
C TYR A 203 17.61 6.65 6.63
N LEU A 204 16.42 6.22 6.21
CA LEU A 204 16.27 5.01 5.40
C LEU A 204 17.01 5.13 4.07
N TRP A 205 16.93 6.28 3.41
CA TRP A 205 17.65 6.53 2.16
C TRP A 205 19.17 6.41 2.34
N GLU A 206 19.73 7.05 3.35
CA GLU A 206 21.16 7.06 3.63
C GLU A 206 21.71 5.69 4.05
N ASN A 207 20.86 4.86 4.66
CA ASN A 207 21.29 3.55 5.19
C ASN A 207 20.87 2.34 4.33
N THR A 208 20.31 2.57 3.14
CA THR A 208 19.90 1.51 2.20
C THR A 208 20.54 1.63 0.82
N THR A 209 21.38 2.63 0.60
CA THR A 209 22.11 2.87 -0.68
C THR A 209 23.57 2.38 -0.63
#